data_9fa6b328b2c658d3f99f0570999e1498
#
_entry.id   9fa6b328b2c658d3f99f0570999e1498
#
_cell.length_a   1.000
_cell.length_b   1.000
_cell.length_c   1.000
_cell.angle_alpha   90.00
_cell.angle_beta   90.00
_cell.angle_gamma   90.00
#
_symmetry.space_group_name_H-M   'P 1'
#
loop_
_entity.id
_entity.type
_entity.pdbx_description
1 polymer ?
#
loop_
_entity_poly.entity_id
_entity_poly.type
_entity_poly.pdbx_seq_one_letter_code
_entity_poly.pdbx_strand_id
1 'polypeptide(L)'
;MLGSKLFYNAQDFVTAAGEYAKQQFQSSFERGGFNGSKWPSRTSKWGKKFTHPTMIDTGTLSRSIKGERGRSLEFGKLHGKGGFRRTTHYDIWTTEVSSYIRGKRGKKRGKYKNYAAVHNTDPKFGLYTVNQYSTRRPVHRQFIGFSPNIEDHINGLVDMIFEGFPK
;
A
#
# COMPACT_ATOMS: atom_id res chain seq x y z
N MET A 1 11.65 35.97 -10.96
CA MET A 1 10.75 34.78 -11.19
C MET A 1 10.17 34.41 -9.86
N LEU A 2 8.88 34.59 -9.66
CA LEU A 2 8.19 34.13 -8.47
C LEU A 2 8.15 32.61 -8.53
N GLY A 3 8.94 31.95 -7.67
CA GLY A 3 8.85 30.51 -7.50
C GLY A 3 7.42 30.13 -7.17
N SER A 4 6.79 29.32 -8.02
CA SER A 4 5.46 28.79 -7.76
C SER A 4 5.53 28.02 -6.45
N LYS A 5 4.84 28.49 -5.40
CA LYS A 5 4.69 27.73 -4.17
C LYS A 5 4.01 26.41 -4.54
N LEU A 6 4.75 25.32 -4.46
CA LEU A 6 4.23 24.01 -4.79
C LEU A 6 3.12 23.59 -3.81
N PHE A 7 3.18 24.09 -2.56
CA PHE A 7 2.20 23.80 -1.52
C PHE A 7 1.85 25.09 -0.76
N TYR A 8 0.57 25.29 -0.53
CA TYR A 8 0.07 26.45 0.23
C TYR A 8 0.14 26.23 1.74
N ASN A 9 0.12 25.00 2.19
CA ASN A 9 0.14 24.62 3.60
C ASN A 9 0.58 23.15 3.79
N ALA A 10 0.85 22.78 5.04
CA ALA A 10 1.28 21.42 5.38
C ALA A 10 0.23 20.34 5.02
N GLN A 11 -1.04 20.68 4.94
CA GLN A 11 -2.09 19.73 4.57
C GLN A 11 -2.03 19.38 3.08
N ASP A 12 -1.69 20.34 2.24
CA ASP A 12 -1.51 20.10 0.79
C ASP A 12 -0.29 19.21 0.55
N PHE A 13 0.78 19.44 1.31
CA PHE A 13 1.96 18.56 1.29
C PHE A 13 1.61 17.12 1.68
N VAL A 14 0.93 16.92 2.81
CA VAL A 14 0.52 15.58 3.26
C VAL A 14 -0.35 14.88 2.20
N THR A 15 -1.23 15.63 1.55
CA THR A 15 -2.06 15.11 0.47
C THR A 15 -1.22 14.70 -0.74
N ALA A 16 -0.31 15.56 -1.19
CA ALA A 16 0.54 15.27 -2.33
C ALA A 16 1.47 14.08 -2.08
N ALA A 17 2.09 14.02 -0.90
CA ALA A 17 2.94 12.91 -0.48
C ALA A 17 2.16 11.58 -0.44
N GLY A 18 0.94 11.60 0.11
CA GLY A 18 0.08 10.44 0.18
C GLY A 18 -0.41 9.96 -1.19
N GLU A 19 -0.82 10.87 -2.06
CA GLU A 19 -1.21 10.55 -3.44
C GLU A 19 -0.03 9.97 -4.22
N TYR A 20 1.16 10.53 -4.07
CA TYR A 20 2.37 9.98 -4.68
C TYR A 20 2.63 8.55 -4.19
N ALA A 21 2.62 8.31 -2.88
CA ALA A 21 2.83 6.97 -2.31
C ALA A 21 1.78 5.97 -2.84
N LYS A 22 0.51 6.36 -2.88
CA LYS A 22 -0.57 5.54 -3.44
C LYS A 22 -0.32 5.17 -4.89
N GLN A 23 0.08 6.13 -5.73
CA GLN A 23 0.42 5.89 -7.14
C GLN A 23 1.61 4.94 -7.27
N GLN A 24 2.65 5.09 -6.42
CA GLN A 24 3.80 4.18 -6.41
C GLN A 24 3.41 2.75 -6.05
N PHE A 25 2.48 2.57 -5.10
CA PHE A 25 1.95 1.25 -4.76
C PHE A 25 1.14 0.65 -5.92
N GLN A 26 0.31 1.43 -6.58
CA GLN A 26 -0.46 0.98 -7.75
C GLN A 26 0.47 0.61 -8.92
N SER A 27 1.48 1.44 -9.21
CA SER A 27 2.42 1.20 -10.31
C SER A 27 3.37 0.01 -10.05
N SER A 28 3.49 -0.46 -8.81
CA SER A 28 4.24 -1.69 -8.49
C SER A 28 3.72 -2.90 -9.27
N PHE A 29 2.43 -2.91 -9.59
CA PHE A 29 1.81 -3.98 -10.38
C PHE A 29 2.28 -3.96 -11.84
N GLU A 30 2.39 -2.80 -12.45
CA GLU A 30 2.91 -2.66 -13.81
C GLU A 30 4.39 -3.02 -13.88
N ARG A 31 5.16 -2.60 -12.88
CA ARG A 31 6.58 -2.94 -12.74
C ARG A 31 6.82 -4.42 -12.40
N GLY A 32 5.78 -5.12 -11.89
CA GLY A 32 5.88 -6.51 -11.45
C GLY A 32 6.79 -6.71 -10.25
N GLY A 33 6.83 -5.72 -9.33
CA GLY A 33 7.69 -5.75 -8.16
C GLY A 33 7.54 -4.55 -7.24
N PHE A 34 8.22 -4.57 -6.11
CA PHE A 34 8.18 -3.54 -5.10
C PHE A 34 9.60 -3.18 -4.62
N ASN A 35 9.90 -1.91 -4.39
CA ASN A 35 11.21 -1.41 -3.97
C ASN A 35 12.38 -1.93 -4.83
N GLY A 36 12.23 -1.91 -6.15
CA GLY A 36 13.26 -2.39 -7.06
C GLY A 36 13.38 -3.91 -7.17
N SER A 37 12.72 -4.66 -6.29
CA SER A 37 12.75 -6.12 -6.30
C SER A 37 11.56 -6.68 -7.08
N LYS A 38 11.83 -7.57 -8.04
CA LYS A 38 10.78 -8.26 -8.80
C LYS A 38 10.05 -9.26 -7.91
N TRP A 39 8.73 -9.35 -8.08
CA TRP A 39 7.98 -10.39 -7.40
C TRP A 39 8.34 -11.78 -7.89
N PRO A 40 8.44 -12.74 -6.97
CA PRO A 40 8.67 -14.13 -7.33
C PRO A 40 7.59 -14.62 -8.30
N SER A 41 8.03 -15.29 -9.37
CA SER A 41 7.12 -15.88 -10.36
C SER A 41 6.28 -17.02 -9.77
N ARG A 42 5.27 -17.45 -10.51
CA ARG A 42 4.44 -18.59 -10.12
C ARG A 42 5.20 -19.89 -10.28
N THR A 43 5.34 -20.66 -9.19
CA THR A 43 6.12 -21.91 -9.17
C THR A 43 5.25 -23.15 -9.35
N SER A 44 3.96 -23.09 -9.04
CA SER A 44 3.07 -24.24 -9.15
C SER A 44 2.76 -24.60 -10.61
N LYS A 45 2.59 -25.89 -10.92
CA LYS A 45 2.16 -26.36 -12.24
C LYS A 45 0.90 -25.67 -12.73
N TRP A 46 -0.05 -25.44 -11.84
CA TRP A 46 -1.29 -24.73 -12.14
C TRP A 46 -1.04 -23.23 -12.37
N GLY A 47 -0.25 -22.59 -11.53
CA GLY A 47 0.08 -21.17 -11.65
C GLY A 47 0.84 -20.81 -12.93
N LYS A 48 1.67 -21.73 -13.43
CA LYS A 48 2.42 -21.54 -14.69
C LYS A 48 1.54 -21.56 -15.95
N LYS A 49 0.28 -22.01 -15.85
CA LYS A 49 -0.69 -21.97 -16.95
C LYS A 49 -1.22 -20.57 -17.23
N PHE A 50 -1.08 -19.64 -16.30
CA PHE A 50 -1.54 -18.27 -16.50
C PHE A 50 -0.51 -17.47 -17.27
N THR A 51 -0.94 -16.84 -18.35
CA THR A 51 -0.11 -16.02 -19.23
C THR A 51 -0.02 -14.57 -18.77
N HIS A 52 -0.99 -14.11 -17.95
CA HIS A 52 -0.99 -12.74 -17.43
C HIS A 52 0.13 -12.52 -16.40
N PRO A 53 0.63 -11.28 -16.23
CA PRO A 53 1.67 -10.95 -15.27
C PRO A 53 1.35 -11.39 -13.85
N THR A 54 2.39 -11.61 -13.04
CA THR A 54 2.22 -11.96 -11.63
C THR A 54 1.50 -10.83 -10.91
N MET A 55 0.52 -11.17 -10.07
CA MET A 55 -0.35 -10.24 -9.33
C MET A 55 -1.36 -9.45 -10.17
N ILE A 56 -1.30 -9.52 -11.49
CA ILE A 56 -2.29 -8.92 -12.38
C ILE A 56 -3.10 -10.04 -13.03
N ASP A 57 -4.42 -10.01 -12.82
CA ASP A 57 -5.42 -10.78 -13.57
C ASP A 57 -6.38 -9.76 -14.20
N THR A 58 -7.34 -9.30 -13.43
CA THR A 58 -8.31 -8.27 -13.85
C THR A 58 -7.90 -6.85 -13.44
N GLY A 59 -6.76 -6.68 -12.78
CA GLY A 59 -6.32 -5.41 -12.18
C GLY A 59 -7.10 -5.02 -10.90
N THR A 60 -7.96 -5.89 -10.39
CA THR A 60 -8.80 -5.60 -9.22
C THR A 60 -7.96 -5.26 -8.00
N LEU A 61 -6.85 -5.97 -7.76
CA LEU A 61 -5.99 -5.74 -6.61
C LEU A 61 -5.31 -4.37 -6.67
N SER A 62 -4.79 -3.95 -7.82
CA SER A 62 -4.20 -2.62 -7.98
C SER A 62 -5.25 -1.52 -7.74
N ARG A 63 -6.45 -1.66 -8.32
CA ARG A 63 -7.54 -0.71 -8.13
C ARG A 63 -8.13 -0.70 -6.72
N SER A 64 -7.89 -1.74 -5.91
CA SER A 64 -8.33 -1.80 -4.53
C SER A 64 -7.54 -0.88 -3.60
N ILE A 65 -6.35 -0.43 -4.03
CA ILE A 65 -5.53 0.51 -3.26
C ILE A 65 -6.23 1.87 -3.26
N LYS A 66 -6.63 2.30 -2.08
CA LYS A 66 -7.29 3.57 -1.82
C LYS A 66 -6.43 4.43 -0.93
N GLY A 67 -6.68 5.72 -0.96
CA GLY A 67 -6.01 6.63 -0.07
C GLY A 67 -6.89 7.85 0.16
N GLU A 68 -6.86 8.36 1.37
CA GLU A 68 -7.65 9.52 1.77
C GLU A 68 -6.93 10.31 2.85
N ARG A 69 -7.11 11.63 2.80
CA ARG A 69 -6.64 12.53 3.84
C ARG A 69 -7.55 12.45 5.06
N GLY A 70 -6.98 12.10 6.18
CA GLY A 70 -7.64 12.09 7.48
C GLY A 70 -7.19 13.23 8.38
N ARG A 71 -7.94 13.44 9.44
CA ARG A 71 -7.59 14.32 10.54
C ARG A 71 -7.80 13.57 11.84
N SER A 72 -6.83 13.65 12.73
CA SER A 72 -6.93 13.09 14.07
C SER A 72 -6.68 14.16 15.13
N LEU A 73 -7.14 13.89 16.33
CA LEU A 73 -6.84 14.66 17.53
C LEU A 73 -5.77 13.87 18.31
N GLU A 74 -4.61 14.46 18.43
CA GLU A 74 -3.53 13.87 19.22
C GLU A 74 -3.29 14.69 20.48
N PHE A 75 -3.15 14.01 21.61
CA PHE A 75 -2.68 14.63 22.83
C PHE A 75 -1.17 14.71 22.81
N GLY A 76 -0.62 15.90 22.98
CA GLY A 76 0.82 16.11 22.99
C GLY A 76 1.20 17.25 23.91
N LYS A 77 2.48 17.31 24.28
CA LYS A 77 3.06 18.45 25.00
C LYS A 77 3.75 19.36 24.02
N LEU A 78 3.33 20.63 23.99
CA LEU A 78 4.02 21.68 23.27
C LEU A 78 4.49 22.73 24.30
N HIS A 79 5.78 23.01 24.32
CA HIS A 79 6.42 23.91 25.31
C HIS A 79 6.03 23.58 26.77
N GLY A 80 6.01 22.28 27.11
CA GLY A 80 5.73 21.80 28.47
C GLY A 80 4.24 21.74 28.86
N LYS A 81 3.34 22.33 28.05
CA LYS A 81 1.89 22.30 28.30
C LYS A 81 1.24 21.15 27.51
N GLY A 82 0.50 20.29 28.20
CA GLY A 82 -0.33 19.27 27.56
C GLY A 82 -1.54 19.86 26.87
N GLY A 83 -1.90 19.33 25.72
CA GLY A 83 -3.09 19.76 24.97
C GLY A 83 -3.39 18.88 23.78
N PHE A 84 -4.59 19.00 23.27
CA PHE A 84 -4.98 18.33 22.02
C PHE A 84 -4.60 19.20 20.82
N ARG A 85 -3.97 18.57 19.83
CA ARG A 85 -3.73 19.20 18.54
C ARG A 85 -4.38 18.41 17.43
N ARG A 86 -4.81 19.10 16.40
CA ARG A 86 -5.25 18.45 15.15
C ARG A 86 -4.03 18.13 14.29
N THR A 87 -3.91 16.87 13.93
CA THR A 87 -2.91 16.41 12.97
C THR A 87 -3.58 15.99 11.67
N THR A 88 -2.89 16.22 10.57
CA THR A 88 -3.31 15.75 9.25
C THR A 88 -2.43 14.57 8.85
N HIS A 89 -3.06 13.50 8.42
CA HIS A 89 -2.40 12.30 7.92
C HIS A 89 -3.01 11.90 6.58
N TYR A 90 -2.37 10.97 5.90
CA TYR A 90 -2.91 10.36 4.68
C TYR A 90 -2.86 8.85 4.85
N ASP A 91 -4.03 8.25 4.91
CA ASP A 91 -4.17 6.81 5.04
C ASP A 91 -4.17 6.14 3.67
N ILE A 92 -3.47 5.02 3.54
CA ILE A 92 -3.49 4.17 2.36
C ILE A 92 -3.87 2.77 2.77
N TRP A 93 -4.91 2.23 2.16
CA TRP A 93 -5.42 0.89 2.47
C TRP A 93 -5.88 0.16 1.21
N THR A 94 -6.16 -1.11 1.34
CA THR A 94 -6.87 -1.86 0.30
C THR A 94 -8.32 -2.06 0.69
N THR A 95 -9.23 -1.82 -0.23
CA THR A 95 -10.59 -2.31 -0.07
C THR A 95 -10.56 -3.85 -0.03
N GLU A 96 -11.56 -4.46 0.60
CA GLU A 96 -11.63 -5.91 0.68
C GLU A 96 -11.66 -6.53 -0.72
N VAL A 97 -10.64 -7.32 -1.03
CA VAL A 97 -10.53 -8.04 -2.30
C VAL A 97 -10.59 -9.52 -1.97
N SER A 98 -11.77 -10.08 -2.08
CA SER A 98 -12.00 -11.48 -1.77
C SER A 98 -12.14 -12.31 -3.04
N SER A 99 -11.45 -13.44 -3.09
CA SER A 99 -11.69 -14.45 -4.11
C SER A 99 -12.75 -15.44 -3.63
N TYR A 100 -13.75 -15.64 -4.45
CA TYR A 100 -14.77 -16.66 -4.21
C TYR A 100 -14.20 -18.04 -4.50
N ILE A 101 -14.20 -18.92 -3.49
CA ILE A 101 -13.85 -20.33 -3.71
C ILE A 101 -15.11 -21.08 -4.14
N ARG A 102 -15.21 -21.38 -5.44
CA ARG A 102 -16.27 -22.23 -5.97
C ARG A 102 -16.14 -23.65 -5.39
N GLY A 103 -17.14 -24.08 -4.66
CA GLY A 103 -17.22 -25.48 -4.21
C GLY A 103 -17.43 -26.45 -5.38
N LYS A 104 -17.01 -27.70 -5.22
CA LYS A 104 -17.36 -28.76 -6.17
C LYS A 104 -18.89 -28.83 -6.36
N ARG A 105 -19.35 -28.97 -7.62
CA ARG A 105 -20.77 -29.07 -8.02
C ARG A 105 -21.61 -27.80 -7.82
N GLY A 106 -21.03 -26.59 -8.02
CA GLY A 106 -21.83 -25.37 -8.02
C GLY A 106 -22.36 -24.90 -6.67
N LYS A 107 -22.12 -25.63 -5.59
CA LYS A 107 -22.45 -25.18 -4.24
C LYS A 107 -21.47 -24.14 -3.74
N LYS A 108 -21.99 -22.98 -3.39
CA LYS A 108 -21.22 -21.89 -2.78
C LYS A 108 -20.66 -22.36 -1.43
N ARG A 109 -19.38 -22.68 -1.35
CA ARG A 109 -18.65 -22.80 -0.08
C ARG A 109 -17.80 -21.55 0.09
N GLY A 110 -18.37 -20.55 0.76
CA GLY A 110 -17.71 -19.30 0.94
C GLY A 110 -16.86 -19.24 2.20
N LYS A 111 -15.55 -19.19 2.05
CA LYS A 111 -14.73 -18.32 2.87
C LYS A 111 -14.02 -17.39 1.90
N TYR A 112 -14.46 -16.14 1.91
CA TYR A 112 -13.72 -15.07 1.25
C TYR A 112 -12.36 -14.94 1.95
N LYS A 113 -11.28 -15.04 1.21
CA LYS A 113 -9.95 -14.69 1.72
C LYS A 113 -9.60 -13.33 1.12
N ASN A 114 -9.29 -12.38 1.98
CA ASN A 114 -8.67 -11.13 1.53
C ASN A 114 -7.27 -11.45 1.00
N TYR A 115 -7.17 -11.70 -0.31
CA TYR A 115 -5.90 -12.06 -0.92
C TYR A 115 -4.90 -10.90 -0.96
N ALA A 116 -5.33 -9.64 -0.80
CA ALA A 116 -4.45 -8.51 -0.63
C ALA A 116 -3.57 -8.70 0.61
N ALA A 117 -4.19 -8.98 1.76
CA ALA A 117 -3.47 -9.24 3.00
C ALA A 117 -2.58 -10.49 2.89
N VAL A 118 -3.07 -11.56 2.23
CA VAL A 118 -2.29 -12.79 2.01
C VAL A 118 -1.00 -12.53 1.26
N HIS A 119 -1.02 -11.69 0.23
CA HIS A 119 0.17 -11.39 -0.56
C HIS A 119 1.10 -10.37 0.12
N ASN A 120 0.53 -9.38 0.81
CA ASN A 120 1.31 -8.30 1.42
C ASN A 120 1.94 -8.69 2.76
N THR A 121 1.45 -9.75 3.42
CA THR A 121 1.97 -10.18 4.73
C THR A 121 3.19 -11.09 4.58
N ASP A 122 4.25 -10.77 5.31
CA ASP A 122 5.45 -11.61 5.37
C ASP A 122 5.11 -12.99 5.94
N PRO A 123 5.46 -14.09 5.24
CA PRO A 123 5.19 -15.47 5.67
C PRO A 123 5.73 -15.83 7.05
N LYS A 124 6.76 -15.13 7.55
CA LYS A 124 7.33 -15.37 8.90
C LYS A 124 6.33 -15.14 10.01
N PHE A 125 5.34 -14.27 9.81
CA PHE A 125 4.29 -14.03 10.81
C PHE A 125 3.26 -15.17 10.90
N GLY A 126 3.29 -16.13 10.00
CA GLY A 126 2.50 -17.34 10.10
C GLY A 126 0.97 -17.18 9.96
N LEU A 127 0.47 -16.00 9.57
CA LEU A 127 -0.95 -15.69 9.55
C LEU A 127 -1.75 -16.40 8.46
N TYR A 128 -1.08 -16.79 7.36
CA TYR A 128 -1.76 -17.37 6.20
C TYR A 128 -1.08 -18.64 5.72
N THR A 129 -1.90 -19.56 5.19
CA THR A 129 -1.45 -20.77 4.48
C THR A 129 -2.06 -20.81 3.09
N VAL A 130 -1.48 -21.55 2.15
CA VAL A 130 -2.00 -21.67 0.77
C VAL A 130 -3.41 -22.27 0.72
N ASN A 131 -3.75 -23.14 1.66
CA ASN A 131 -5.10 -23.65 1.89
C ASN A 131 -5.22 -24.18 3.32
N GLN A 132 -6.46 -24.53 3.74
CA GLN A 132 -6.76 -24.96 5.11
C GLN A 132 -6.13 -26.31 5.53
N TYR A 133 -5.66 -27.11 4.56
CA TYR A 133 -5.06 -28.42 4.79
C TYR A 133 -3.55 -28.42 4.61
N SER A 134 -2.93 -27.27 4.48
CA SER A 134 -1.52 -27.12 4.18
C SER A 134 -0.83 -26.23 5.18
N THR A 135 0.35 -26.63 5.61
CA THR A 135 1.27 -25.80 6.38
C THR A 135 2.10 -24.86 5.49
N ARG A 136 2.03 -25.05 4.16
CA ARG A 136 2.77 -24.24 3.19
C ARG A 136 2.33 -22.79 3.24
N ARG A 137 3.30 -21.89 3.34
CA ARG A 137 3.07 -20.45 3.34
C ARG A 137 2.85 -19.91 1.92
N PRO A 138 2.02 -18.87 1.74
CA PRO A 138 1.92 -18.15 0.48
C PRO A 138 3.24 -17.50 0.10
N VAL A 139 3.44 -17.26 -1.19
CA VAL A 139 4.58 -16.48 -1.66
C VAL A 139 4.34 -15.02 -1.34
N HIS A 140 5.27 -14.40 -0.61
CA HIS A 140 5.21 -12.98 -0.28
C HIS A 140 5.42 -12.14 -1.54
N ARG A 141 4.52 -11.18 -1.75
CA ARG A 141 4.57 -10.22 -2.84
C ARG A 141 4.06 -8.89 -2.32
N GLN A 142 4.92 -8.24 -1.55
CA GLN A 142 4.60 -6.93 -0.98
C GLN A 142 4.29 -5.91 -2.08
N PHE A 143 3.30 -5.07 -1.87
CA PHE A 143 2.92 -3.99 -2.77
C PHE A 143 2.50 -2.71 -2.04
N ILE A 144 2.32 -2.78 -0.73
CA ILE A 144 2.13 -1.63 0.18
C ILE A 144 3.10 -1.80 1.35
N GLY A 145 3.73 -0.72 1.76
CA GLY A 145 4.61 -0.67 2.92
C GLY A 145 5.70 0.36 2.76
N PHE A 146 6.67 0.30 3.66
CA PHE A 146 7.83 1.18 3.62
C PHE A 146 8.61 1.04 2.30
N SER A 147 9.00 2.15 1.73
CA SER A 147 9.78 2.24 0.50
C SER A 147 10.78 3.38 0.58
N PRO A 148 12.09 3.11 0.56
CA PRO A 148 13.11 4.15 0.55
C PRO A 148 12.91 5.15 -0.58
N ASN A 149 12.59 4.70 -1.78
CA ASN A 149 12.37 5.58 -2.93
C ASN A 149 11.19 6.55 -2.73
N ILE A 150 10.16 6.12 -2.01
CA ILE A 150 9.02 6.99 -1.66
C ILE A 150 9.44 7.98 -0.60
N GLU A 151 10.19 7.54 0.40
CA GLU A 151 10.72 8.38 1.47
C GLU A 151 11.65 9.46 0.91
N ASP A 152 12.61 9.11 0.05
CA ASP A 152 13.54 10.04 -0.58
C ASP A 152 12.80 11.10 -1.41
N HIS A 153 11.77 10.68 -2.16
CA HIS A 153 10.95 11.63 -2.92
C HIS A 153 10.18 12.59 -2.00
N ILE A 154 9.58 12.06 -0.92
CA ILE A 154 8.86 12.88 0.06
C ILE A 154 9.81 13.86 0.76
N ASN A 155 11.01 13.41 1.13
CA ASN A 155 12.03 14.26 1.73
C ASN A 155 12.45 15.39 0.76
N GLY A 156 12.62 15.09 -0.52
CA GLY A 156 12.86 16.11 -1.54
C GLY A 156 11.73 17.14 -1.67
N LEU A 157 10.48 16.73 -1.45
CA LEU A 157 9.35 17.66 -1.41
C LEU A 157 9.37 18.55 -0.15
N VAL A 158 9.86 18.03 0.98
CA VAL A 158 10.01 18.82 2.23
C VAL A 158 10.95 19.99 2.01
N ASP A 159 12.08 19.77 1.35
CA ASP A 159 13.05 20.83 1.07
C ASP A 159 12.42 21.97 0.24
N MET A 160 11.56 21.65 -0.70
CA MET A 160 10.82 22.63 -1.51
C MET A 160 9.84 23.48 -0.69
N ILE A 161 9.22 22.91 0.38
CA ILE A 161 8.29 23.65 1.24
C ILE A 161 9.02 24.69 2.07
N PHE A 162 10.21 24.33 2.55
CA PHE A 162 11.00 25.18 3.42
C PHE A 162 11.92 26.15 2.65
N GLU A 163 11.97 26.04 1.32
CA GLU A 163 12.66 26.99 0.49
C GLU A 163 11.97 28.36 0.58
N GLY A 164 12.64 29.32 1.26
CA GLY A 164 12.11 30.65 1.50
C GLY A 164 11.43 30.88 2.86
N PHE A 165 11.42 29.90 3.75
CA PHE A 165 11.14 30.18 5.15
C PHE A 165 12.40 30.72 5.84
N PRO A 166 12.28 31.75 6.71
CA PRO A 166 13.42 32.21 7.49
C PRO A 166 13.92 31.06 8.38
N LYS A 167 15.24 30.84 8.30
CA LYS A 167 15.93 29.88 9.16
C LYS A 167 16.02 30.40 10.59
#